data_87ced7588463fdb2a16460fdcc72379a
#
_entry.id   87ced7588463fdb2a16460fdcc72379a
#
_cell.length_a   1.000
_cell.length_b   1.000
_cell.length_c   1.000
_cell.angle_alpha   90.00
_cell.angle_beta   90.00
_cell.angle_gamma   90.00
#
_symmetry.space_group_name_H-M   'P 1'
#
loop_
_entity.id
_entity.type
_entity.pdbx_description
1 polymer ?
#
loop_
_entity_poly.entity_id
_entity_poly.type
_entity_poly.pdbx_seq_one_letter_code
_entity_poly.pdbx_strand_id
1 'polypeptide(L)'
;MIGLAAAQSLTRLAAPPGGQTGTSSSVGGENLIAFDLDRLFRAERRPNVNLDYPRAEASRILLTTTSHSGLQPEDRVYLIRLTAAATGIPEGDAQRRVDEVAARARENISRARKSAVILAFFAGSAALAGAAVAWFAACAGGRVRDGEEPHGLMHWGRPRV
;
A
#
# COMPACT_ATOMS: atom_id res chain seq x y z
N MET A 1 -3.70 23.81 32.38
CA MET A 1 -3.16 23.97 31.02
C MET A 1 -2.83 22.60 30.40
N ILE A 2 -3.80 21.72 30.10
CA ILE A 2 -3.58 20.37 29.54
C ILE A 2 -4.57 20.10 28.37
N GLY A 3 -5.04 21.13 27.72
CA GLY A 3 -6.09 20.96 26.68
C GLY A 3 -5.67 21.18 25.23
N LEU A 4 -4.42 21.60 24.94
CA LEU A 4 -4.04 22.02 23.58
C LEU A 4 -3.21 21.00 22.77
N ALA A 5 -2.71 19.95 23.40
CA ALA A 5 -1.85 18.97 22.71
C ALA A 5 -2.62 17.86 21.97
N ALA A 6 -3.87 17.61 22.33
CA ALA A 6 -4.68 16.56 21.72
C ALA A 6 -5.35 16.98 20.39
N ALA A 7 -5.50 18.28 20.15
CA ALA A 7 -6.15 18.78 18.92
C ALA A 7 -5.23 18.78 17.69
N GLN A 8 -3.92 18.77 17.88
CA GLN A 8 -2.97 18.82 16.75
C GLN A 8 -2.70 17.45 16.11
N SER A 9 -2.99 16.37 16.80
CA SER A 9 -2.84 15.02 16.23
C SER A 9 -3.99 14.61 15.31
N LEU A 10 -5.17 15.18 15.48
CA LEU A 10 -6.34 14.89 14.63
C LEU A 10 -6.33 15.68 13.31
N THR A 11 -5.68 16.85 13.27
CA THR A 11 -5.55 17.64 12.04
C THR A 11 -4.58 17.02 11.02
N ARG A 12 -3.66 16.14 11.46
CA ARG A 12 -2.78 15.39 10.54
C ARG A 12 -3.46 14.20 9.86
N LEU A 13 -4.55 13.69 10.43
CA LEU A 13 -5.38 12.62 9.82
C LEU A 13 -6.39 13.14 8.81
N ALA A 14 -6.69 14.45 8.83
CA ALA A 14 -7.65 15.10 7.94
C ALA A 14 -7.00 15.92 6.81
N ALA A 15 -5.69 15.78 6.57
CA ALA A 15 -5.07 16.37 5.40
C ALA A 15 -5.59 15.64 4.14
N PRO A 16 -6.15 16.37 3.15
CA PRO A 16 -6.67 15.74 1.95
C PRO A 16 -5.53 14.99 1.23
N PRO A 17 -5.78 13.78 0.70
CA PRO A 17 -4.78 13.00 -0.03
C PRO A 17 -4.61 13.56 -1.43
N GLY A 18 -4.11 14.78 -1.54
CA GLY A 18 -3.89 15.45 -2.81
C GLY A 18 -2.48 16.03 -2.87
N GLY A 19 -1.51 15.23 -3.29
CA GLY A 19 -0.21 15.76 -3.66
C GLY A 19 1.02 14.87 -3.48
N GLN A 20 0.95 13.80 -2.68
CA GLN A 20 2.10 12.92 -2.46
C GLN A 20 1.86 11.44 -2.77
N THR A 21 0.70 11.09 -3.31
CA THR A 21 0.36 9.70 -3.61
C THR A 21 1.12 9.13 -4.81
N GLY A 22 1.61 9.97 -5.71
CA GLY A 22 2.34 9.52 -6.90
C GLY A 22 3.75 9.01 -6.58
N THR A 23 4.50 9.72 -5.76
CA THR A 23 5.89 9.35 -5.38
C THR A 23 5.94 8.24 -4.36
N SER A 24 5.05 8.24 -3.36
CA SER A 24 5.00 7.18 -2.35
C SER A 24 4.48 5.85 -2.92
N SER A 25 3.58 5.87 -3.91
CA SER A 25 3.11 4.64 -4.56
C SER A 25 4.15 4.05 -5.52
N SER A 26 4.95 4.87 -6.21
CA SER A 26 6.05 4.38 -7.05
C SER A 26 7.18 3.78 -6.21
N VAL A 27 7.61 4.45 -5.14
CA VAL A 27 8.63 3.92 -4.21
C VAL A 27 8.12 2.66 -3.51
N GLY A 28 6.85 2.60 -3.11
CA GLY A 28 6.24 1.39 -2.55
C GLY A 28 6.18 0.25 -3.55
N GLY A 29 5.88 0.53 -4.82
CA GLY A 29 5.89 -0.44 -5.91
C GLY A 29 7.28 -0.95 -6.22
N GLU A 30 8.28 -0.10 -6.28
CA GLU A 30 9.68 -0.48 -6.49
C GLU A 30 10.20 -1.38 -5.37
N ASN A 31 9.85 -1.11 -4.10
CA ASN A 31 10.23 -1.96 -2.97
C ASN A 31 9.62 -3.36 -3.06
N LEU A 32 8.40 -3.50 -3.59
CA LEU A 32 7.76 -4.81 -3.78
C LEU A 32 8.49 -5.71 -4.79
N ILE A 33 9.10 -5.10 -5.79
CA ILE A 33 9.81 -5.81 -6.86
C ILE A 33 11.33 -5.64 -6.80
N ALA A 34 11.86 -4.98 -5.76
CA ALA A 34 13.30 -4.71 -5.63
C ALA A 34 14.13 -5.99 -5.70
N PHE A 35 13.68 -7.06 -5.04
CA PHE A 35 14.34 -8.36 -5.10
C PHE A 35 14.28 -8.99 -6.50
N ASP A 36 13.18 -8.82 -7.20
CA ASP A 36 13.00 -9.33 -8.57
C ASP A 36 13.90 -8.56 -9.54
N LEU A 37 14.07 -7.24 -9.35
CA LEU A 37 15.03 -6.43 -10.11
C LEU A 37 16.48 -6.83 -9.82
N ASP A 38 16.82 -7.07 -8.55
CA ASP A 38 18.17 -7.56 -8.19
C ASP A 38 18.48 -8.90 -8.84
N ARG A 39 17.48 -9.77 -8.93
CA ARG A 39 17.61 -11.05 -9.62
C ARG A 39 17.76 -10.89 -11.12
N LEU A 40 16.99 -9.97 -11.73
CA LEU A 40 17.04 -9.70 -13.16
C LEU A 40 18.42 -9.24 -13.60
N PHE A 41 19.03 -8.32 -12.85
CA PHE A 41 20.33 -7.71 -13.15
C PHE A 41 21.51 -8.34 -12.42
N ARG A 42 21.35 -9.52 -11.82
CA ARG A 42 22.44 -10.23 -11.17
C ARG A 42 23.41 -10.76 -12.22
N ALA A 43 24.64 -10.26 -12.21
CA ALA A 43 25.74 -10.70 -13.06
C ALA A 43 26.84 -11.36 -12.22
N GLU A 44 27.47 -12.42 -12.73
CA GLU A 44 28.62 -13.06 -12.08
C GLU A 44 29.84 -12.12 -12.06
N ARG A 45 30.02 -11.38 -13.13
CA ARG A 45 31.04 -10.33 -13.23
C ARG A 45 30.31 -9.00 -13.31
N ARG A 46 30.47 -8.14 -12.30
CA ARG A 46 29.89 -6.79 -12.34
C ARG A 46 30.52 -6.02 -13.50
N PRO A 47 29.80 -5.74 -14.60
CA PRO A 47 30.30 -4.81 -15.60
C PRO A 47 30.41 -3.44 -14.93
N ASN A 48 31.38 -2.62 -15.32
CA ASN A 48 31.51 -1.21 -14.90
C ASN A 48 30.43 -0.33 -15.55
N VAL A 49 29.19 -0.83 -15.60
CA VAL A 49 28.04 -0.18 -16.20
C VAL A 49 27.14 0.30 -15.09
N ASN A 50 26.74 1.55 -15.16
CA ASN A 50 25.71 2.08 -14.28
C ASN A 50 24.39 1.37 -14.58
N LEU A 51 23.87 0.60 -13.61
CA LEU A 51 22.62 -0.14 -13.73
C LEU A 51 21.40 0.63 -13.25
N ASP A 52 21.56 1.87 -12.76
CA ASP A 52 20.46 2.64 -12.18
C ASP A 52 19.36 2.92 -13.22
N TYR A 53 19.73 3.36 -14.41
CA TYR A 53 18.79 3.63 -15.49
C TYR A 53 18.10 2.36 -16.01
N PRO A 54 18.81 1.27 -16.37
CA PRO A 54 18.18 0.01 -16.76
C PRO A 54 17.25 -0.57 -15.70
N ARG A 55 17.62 -0.45 -14.41
CA ARG A 55 16.75 -0.91 -13.30
C ARG A 55 15.47 -0.10 -13.20
N ALA A 56 15.57 1.23 -13.26
CA ALA A 56 14.40 2.11 -13.21
C ALA A 56 13.46 1.90 -14.39
N GLU A 57 13.98 1.61 -15.57
CA GLU A 57 13.21 1.30 -16.76
C GLU A 57 12.52 -0.08 -16.64
N ALA A 58 13.24 -1.10 -16.26
CA ALA A 58 12.69 -2.44 -16.02
C ALA A 58 11.62 -2.41 -14.92
N SER A 59 11.80 -1.62 -13.85
CA SER A 59 10.80 -1.48 -12.78
C SER A 59 9.49 -0.91 -13.30
N ARG A 60 9.56 0.13 -14.14
CA ARG A 60 8.36 0.73 -14.75
C ARG A 60 7.61 -0.27 -15.62
N ILE A 61 8.33 -1.02 -16.46
CA ILE A 61 7.74 -2.04 -17.32
C ILE A 61 7.10 -3.15 -16.48
N LEU A 62 7.78 -3.67 -15.47
CA LEU A 62 7.24 -4.71 -14.59
C LEU A 62 6.03 -4.24 -13.79
N LEU A 63 6.00 -2.99 -13.32
CA LEU A 63 4.87 -2.42 -12.60
C LEU A 63 3.65 -2.20 -13.51
N THR A 64 3.86 -1.77 -14.75
CA THR A 64 2.76 -1.61 -15.73
C THR A 64 2.18 -2.93 -16.19
N THR A 65 3.00 -3.98 -16.27
CA THR A 65 2.60 -5.36 -16.61
C THR A 65 1.46 -5.91 -15.76
N THR A 66 1.32 -5.39 -14.54
CA THR A 66 0.33 -5.87 -13.57
C THR A 66 -1.04 -5.23 -13.73
N SER A 67 -1.19 -4.26 -14.63
CA SER A 67 -2.43 -3.48 -14.71
C SER A 67 -3.59 -4.26 -15.31
N HIS A 68 -3.47 -4.94 -16.45
CA HIS A 68 -4.62 -5.60 -17.11
C HIS A 68 -4.31 -6.78 -18.02
N SER A 69 -3.13 -6.87 -18.64
CA SER A 69 -2.92 -7.83 -19.75
C SER A 69 -1.68 -8.71 -19.61
N GLY A 70 -0.90 -8.59 -18.53
CA GLY A 70 0.40 -9.22 -18.43
C GLY A 70 1.49 -8.41 -19.16
N LEU A 71 2.68 -8.98 -19.29
CA LEU A 71 3.79 -8.37 -20.01
C LEU A 71 3.47 -8.37 -21.51
N GLN A 72 3.43 -7.20 -22.13
CA GLN A 72 3.22 -7.08 -23.56
C GLN A 72 4.38 -7.76 -24.31
N PRO A 73 4.13 -8.39 -25.46
CA PRO A 73 5.17 -9.08 -26.21
C PRO A 73 6.35 -8.18 -26.57
N GLU A 74 6.09 -6.92 -26.86
CA GLU A 74 7.11 -5.91 -27.17
C GLU A 74 7.98 -5.59 -25.98
N ASP A 75 7.36 -5.34 -24.82
CA ASP A 75 8.04 -5.08 -23.55
C ASP A 75 8.88 -6.29 -23.12
N ARG A 76 8.38 -7.51 -23.36
CA ARG A 76 9.11 -8.73 -23.07
C ARG A 76 10.40 -8.82 -23.89
N VAL A 77 10.32 -8.61 -25.19
CA VAL A 77 11.49 -8.62 -26.08
C VAL A 77 12.48 -7.54 -25.66
N TYR A 78 11.97 -6.36 -25.34
CA TYR A 78 12.80 -5.26 -24.87
C TYR A 78 13.53 -5.59 -23.57
N LEU A 79 12.84 -6.10 -22.54
CA LEU A 79 13.43 -6.53 -21.28
C LEU A 79 14.49 -7.62 -21.45
N ILE A 80 14.30 -8.56 -22.37
CA ILE A 80 15.28 -9.61 -22.67
C ILE A 80 16.58 -8.98 -23.20
N ARG A 81 16.48 -8.08 -24.17
CA ARG A 81 17.64 -7.37 -24.72
C ARG A 81 18.32 -6.50 -23.69
N LEU A 82 17.54 -5.75 -22.91
CA LEU A 82 18.05 -4.90 -21.82
C LEU A 82 18.81 -5.73 -20.79
N THR A 83 18.26 -6.87 -20.38
CA THR A 83 18.89 -7.79 -19.43
C THR A 83 20.15 -8.40 -20.00
N ALA A 84 20.13 -8.89 -21.23
CA ALA A 84 21.31 -9.45 -21.90
C ALA A 84 22.43 -8.41 -22.02
N ALA A 85 22.11 -7.20 -22.46
CA ALA A 85 23.08 -6.10 -22.60
C ALA A 85 23.66 -5.67 -21.23
N ALA A 86 22.82 -5.57 -20.19
CA ALA A 86 23.25 -5.12 -18.88
C ALA A 86 24.06 -6.18 -18.09
N THR A 87 23.79 -7.47 -18.31
CA THR A 87 24.42 -8.57 -17.54
C THR A 87 25.46 -9.34 -18.32
N GLY A 88 25.48 -9.21 -19.66
CA GLY A 88 26.39 -9.95 -20.53
C GLY A 88 26.06 -11.45 -20.67
N ILE A 89 24.85 -11.88 -20.28
CA ILE A 89 24.41 -13.26 -20.43
C ILE A 89 23.85 -13.51 -21.84
N PRO A 90 23.83 -14.78 -22.33
CA PRO A 90 23.18 -15.15 -23.58
C PRO A 90 21.69 -14.81 -23.57
N GLU A 91 21.15 -14.46 -24.73
CA GLU A 91 19.75 -14.04 -24.86
C GLU A 91 18.74 -15.09 -24.37
N GLY A 92 19.03 -16.39 -24.59
CA GLY A 92 18.20 -17.48 -24.09
C GLY A 92 18.14 -17.57 -22.56
N ASP A 93 19.23 -17.24 -21.88
CA ASP A 93 19.27 -17.18 -20.41
C ASP A 93 18.57 -15.93 -19.90
N ALA A 94 18.75 -14.79 -20.59
CA ALA A 94 18.04 -13.55 -20.31
C ALA A 94 16.52 -13.77 -20.45
N GLN A 95 16.07 -14.48 -21.49
CA GLN A 95 14.67 -14.79 -21.70
C GLN A 95 14.08 -15.59 -20.53
N ARG A 96 14.72 -16.68 -20.12
CA ARG A 96 14.27 -17.47 -18.96
C ARG A 96 14.18 -16.63 -17.69
N ARG A 97 15.18 -15.80 -17.46
CA ARG A 97 15.24 -14.90 -16.30
C ARG A 97 14.12 -13.85 -16.32
N VAL A 98 13.85 -13.24 -17.45
CA VAL A 98 12.76 -12.26 -17.60
C VAL A 98 11.40 -12.92 -17.37
N ASP A 99 11.16 -14.11 -17.91
CA ASP A 99 9.91 -14.83 -17.74
C ASP A 99 9.65 -15.21 -16.28
N GLU A 100 10.68 -15.71 -15.58
CA GLU A 100 10.58 -16.00 -14.15
C GLU A 100 10.32 -14.75 -13.31
N VAL A 101 11.03 -13.66 -13.59
CA VAL A 101 10.89 -12.42 -12.84
C VAL A 101 9.53 -11.78 -13.09
N ALA A 102 9.06 -11.76 -14.33
CA ALA A 102 7.74 -11.24 -14.67
C ALA A 102 6.61 -12.03 -13.98
N ALA A 103 6.70 -13.35 -13.93
CA ALA A 103 5.74 -14.20 -13.24
C ALA A 103 5.69 -13.91 -11.72
N ARG A 104 6.86 -13.78 -11.07
CA ARG A 104 6.96 -13.46 -9.64
C ARG A 104 6.49 -12.06 -9.32
N ALA A 105 6.91 -11.06 -10.09
CA ALA A 105 6.48 -9.69 -9.91
C ALA A 105 4.95 -9.60 -9.97
N ARG A 106 4.32 -10.28 -10.93
CA ARG A 106 2.86 -10.35 -11.05
C ARG A 106 2.20 -10.99 -9.82
N GLU A 107 2.77 -12.07 -9.30
CA GLU A 107 2.27 -12.73 -8.10
C GLU A 107 2.40 -11.84 -6.86
N ASN A 108 3.58 -11.23 -6.66
CA ASN A 108 3.84 -10.34 -5.54
C ASN A 108 2.88 -9.14 -5.52
N ILE A 109 2.67 -8.51 -6.66
CA ILE A 109 1.75 -7.37 -6.78
C ILE A 109 0.29 -7.80 -6.58
N SER A 110 -0.10 -8.96 -7.14
CA SER A 110 -1.44 -9.52 -6.92
C SER A 110 -1.69 -9.79 -5.43
N ARG A 111 -0.71 -10.35 -4.73
CA ARG A 111 -0.77 -10.60 -3.29
C ARG A 111 -0.87 -9.29 -2.50
N ALA A 112 -0.05 -8.31 -2.84
CA ALA A 112 -0.08 -6.99 -2.21
C ALA A 112 -1.43 -6.28 -2.39
N ARG A 113 -2.02 -6.35 -3.59
CA ARG A 113 -3.36 -5.81 -3.86
C ARG A 113 -4.44 -6.46 -2.99
N LYS A 114 -4.44 -7.79 -2.88
CA LYS A 114 -5.40 -8.52 -2.03
C LYS A 114 -5.28 -8.08 -0.57
N SER A 115 -4.06 -7.97 -0.05
CA SER A 115 -3.82 -7.49 1.32
C SER A 115 -4.28 -6.05 1.52
N ALA A 116 -4.05 -5.17 0.55
CA ALA A 116 -4.49 -3.78 0.60
C ALA A 116 -6.02 -3.65 0.65
N VAL A 117 -6.75 -4.45 -0.13
CA VAL A 117 -8.22 -4.49 -0.12
C VAL A 117 -8.75 -4.94 1.25
N ILE A 118 -8.16 -6.00 1.82
CA ILE A 118 -8.54 -6.49 3.15
C ILE A 118 -8.32 -5.42 4.22
N LEU A 119 -7.14 -4.78 4.21
CA LEU A 119 -6.82 -3.70 5.16
C LEU A 119 -7.76 -2.50 5.01
N ALA A 120 -8.08 -2.10 3.76
CA ALA A 120 -9.02 -1.02 3.50
C ALA A 120 -10.42 -1.34 4.02
N PHE A 121 -10.87 -2.58 3.88
CA PHE A 121 -12.15 -3.03 4.41
C PHE A 121 -12.20 -2.95 5.94
N PHE A 122 -11.15 -3.44 6.62
CA PHE A 122 -11.06 -3.36 8.09
C PHE A 122 -10.99 -1.91 8.58
N ALA A 123 -10.20 -1.06 7.92
CA ALA A 123 -10.10 0.35 8.26
C ALA A 123 -11.46 1.07 8.08
N GLY A 124 -12.16 0.80 6.98
CA GLY A 124 -13.49 1.34 6.72
C GLY A 124 -14.51 0.89 7.76
N SER A 125 -14.51 -0.40 8.09
CA SER A 125 -15.41 -0.96 9.12
C SER A 125 -15.15 -0.35 10.50
N ALA A 126 -13.88 -0.19 10.89
CA ALA A 126 -13.52 0.44 12.15
C ALA A 126 -13.95 1.92 12.20
N ALA A 127 -13.79 2.66 11.10
CA ALA A 127 -14.24 4.04 11.00
C ALA A 127 -15.77 4.17 11.14
N LEU A 128 -16.54 3.27 10.51
CA LEU A 128 -18.00 3.25 10.64
C LEU A 128 -18.45 2.92 12.07
N ALA A 129 -17.80 1.93 12.71
CA ALA A 129 -18.07 1.61 14.10
C ALA A 129 -17.77 2.81 15.03
N GLY A 130 -16.65 3.49 14.82
CA GLY A 130 -16.27 4.69 15.56
C GLY A 130 -17.29 5.83 15.37
N ALA A 131 -17.76 6.05 14.15
CA ALA A 131 -18.78 7.04 13.85
C ALA A 131 -20.12 6.71 14.55
N ALA A 132 -20.53 5.45 14.56
CA ALA A 132 -21.73 5.01 15.28
C ALA A 132 -21.62 5.27 16.79
N VAL A 133 -20.51 4.89 17.42
CA VAL A 133 -20.26 5.16 18.85
C VAL A 133 -20.28 6.65 19.14
N ALA A 134 -19.63 7.46 18.31
CA ALA A 134 -19.63 8.92 18.47
C ALA A 134 -21.03 9.52 18.36
N TRP A 135 -21.84 9.02 17.43
CA TRP A 135 -23.23 9.42 17.28
C TRP A 135 -24.06 9.12 18.53
N PHE A 136 -23.97 7.88 19.03
CA PHE A 136 -24.70 7.50 20.26
C PHE A 136 -24.24 8.31 21.47
N ALA A 137 -22.94 8.55 21.61
CA ALA A 137 -22.40 9.37 22.71
C ALA A 137 -22.89 10.82 22.61
N ALA A 138 -22.94 11.39 21.42
CA ALA A 138 -23.47 12.75 21.21
C ALA A 138 -24.96 12.83 21.53
N CYS A 139 -25.77 11.88 21.11
CA CYS A 139 -27.20 11.82 21.45
C CYS A 139 -27.43 11.66 22.95
N ALA A 140 -26.65 10.79 23.62
CA ALA A 140 -26.75 10.63 25.07
C ALA A 140 -26.34 11.89 25.83
N GLY A 141 -25.23 12.55 25.41
CA GLY A 141 -24.77 13.79 26.01
C GLY A 141 -25.75 14.95 25.83
N GLY A 142 -26.41 15.01 24.66
CA GLY A 142 -27.48 16.01 24.39
C GLY A 142 -28.64 15.88 25.35
N ARG A 143 -29.14 14.67 25.58
CA ARG A 143 -30.27 14.42 26.52
C ARG A 143 -29.93 14.80 27.96
N VAL A 144 -28.72 14.50 28.42
CA VAL A 144 -28.27 14.92 29.76
C VAL A 144 -28.22 16.43 29.88
N ARG A 145 -27.79 17.14 28.85
CA ARG A 145 -27.76 18.62 28.83
C ARG A 145 -29.14 19.23 28.84
N ASP A 146 -30.11 18.61 28.19
CA ASP A 146 -31.45 19.09 28.08
C ASP A 146 -32.34 18.73 29.30
N GLY A 147 -31.72 18.11 30.34
CA GLY A 147 -32.39 17.80 31.62
C GLY A 147 -33.24 16.51 31.58
N GLU A 148 -33.16 15.74 30.54
CA GLU A 148 -33.75 14.40 30.51
C GLU A 148 -32.94 13.44 31.37
N GLU A 149 -33.53 12.96 32.47
CA GLU A 149 -32.86 11.94 33.29
C GLU A 149 -32.59 10.66 32.44
N PRO A 150 -31.40 10.09 32.49
CA PRO A 150 -31.10 8.85 31.77
C PRO A 150 -31.98 7.73 32.28
N HIS A 151 -32.96 7.33 31.49
CA HIS A 151 -33.88 6.25 31.82
C HIS A 151 -33.08 4.93 31.93
N GLY A 152 -32.73 4.55 33.18
CA GLY A 152 -32.90 3.18 33.60
C GLY A 152 -31.89 2.12 33.23
N LEU A 153 -30.60 2.40 32.99
CA LEU A 153 -29.60 1.33 32.91
C LEU A 153 -28.66 1.20 34.13
N MET A 154 -28.77 2.09 35.13
CA MET A 154 -27.97 1.99 36.36
C MET A 154 -28.81 2.28 37.61
N HIS A 155 -29.87 1.55 37.81
CA HIS A 155 -30.49 1.42 39.14
C HIS A 155 -29.83 0.28 39.92
N TRP A 156 -28.54 0.37 40.15
CA TRP A 156 -27.86 -0.43 41.14
C TRP A 156 -27.77 0.38 42.45
N GLY A 157 -28.68 0.10 43.38
CA GLY A 157 -28.47 0.36 44.78
C GLY A 157 -28.74 1.78 45.30
N ARG A 158 -30.02 2.16 45.39
CA ARG A 158 -30.44 3.02 46.51
C ARG A 158 -31.11 2.16 47.54
N PRO A 159 -30.55 2.01 48.77
CA PRO A 159 -31.27 1.35 49.84
C PRO A 159 -32.48 2.22 50.18
N ARG A 160 -33.64 1.62 50.25
CA ARG A 160 -34.85 2.24 50.81
C ARG A 160 -34.65 2.41 52.30
N VAL A 161 -34.63 3.65 52.79
CA VAL A 161 -34.80 4.01 54.21
C VAL A 161 -36.27 4.19 54.48
#